data_a96c540584ee214c8b8c16d54ca7911e
#
_entry.id   a96c540584ee214c8b8c16d54ca7911e
#
_cell.length_a   1.000
_cell.length_b   1.000
_cell.length_c   1.000
_cell.angle_alpha   90.00
_cell.angle_beta   90.00
_cell.angle_gamma   90.00
#
_symmetry.space_group_name_H-M   'P 1'
#
loop_
_entity.id
_entity.type
_entity.pdbx_description
1 polymer ?
#
loop_
_entity_poly.entity_id
_entity_poly.type
_entity_poly.pdbx_seq_one_letter_code
_entity_poly.pdbx_strand_id
1 'polypeptide(L)'
;VILLHGFPETSASWSTVADLLATAGIASYAPDQRGYSPGARPTDIADYRLQELVGDIVGLCDEFGLERVHLAGHDWGAIVAWAVAAAHPERVTTLTAVSVPHPAAFAWARENDPDQRERSGYMEFFAKPDEPEQALLADDCVALRLGFGDVVPADAVAEHLRVLTAPGAMTAALNWYRAMDPADQEIADVTVPTTFIWSSGDIAIRRAGVERCGQHVSGPYRYIEIPDGSHWVPEEFPSVVADAITVQIEAYPSGAPLPPR
;
A
#
# COMPACT_ATOMS: atom_id res chain seq x y z
N VAL A 1 6.66 -8.54 10.84
CA VAL A 1 5.84 -7.58 10.07
C VAL A 1 6.06 -7.81 8.59
N ILE A 2 4.98 -7.78 7.78
CA ILE A 2 5.09 -7.69 6.31
C ILE A 2 4.76 -6.25 5.91
N LEU A 3 5.60 -5.66 5.03
CA LEU A 3 5.53 -4.26 4.59
C LEU A 3 5.32 -4.21 3.08
N LEU A 4 4.18 -3.68 2.62
CA LEU A 4 3.75 -3.68 1.23
C LEU A 4 3.86 -2.28 0.63
N HIS A 5 4.70 -2.12 -0.40
CA HIS A 5 4.89 -0.87 -1.13
C HIS A 5 3.75 -0.59 -2.13
N GLY A 6 3.69 0.62 -2.65
CA GLY A 6 2.76 1.04 -3.69
C GLY A 6 3.40 1.28 -5.06
N PHE A 7 2.69 2.02 -5.91
CA PHE A 7 3.17 2.50 -7.21
C PHE A 7 3.56 3.99 -7.12
N PRO A 8 4.68 4.40 -7.69
CA PRO A 8 5.70 3.65 -8.44
C PRO A 8 6.92 3.27 -7.58
N GLU A 9 6.68 2.83 -6.36
CA GLU A 9 7.71 2.46 -5.39
C GLU A 9 8.12 0.98 -5.52
N THR A 10 9.06 0.58 -4.70
CA THR A 10 9.54 -0.80 -4.49
C THR A 10 9.67 -1.05 -2.99
N SER A 11 10.13 -2.23 -2.60
CA SER A 11 10.48 -2.54 -1.20
C SER A 11 11.41 -1.50 -0.55
N ALA A 12 12.16 -0.73 -1.34
CA ALA A 12 13.07 0.32 -0.86
C ALA A 12 12.35 1.44 -0.10
N SER A 13 11.07 1.71 -0.38
CA SER A 13 10.27 2.71 0.35
C SER A 13 10.18 2.42 1.86
N TRP A 14 10.32 1.16 2.22
CA TRP A 14 10.24 0.70 3.60
C TRP A 14 11.59 0.61 4.31
N SER A 15 12.72 0.91 3.65
CA SER A 15 14.06 0.66 4.20
C SER A 15 14.28 1.32 5.55
N THR A 16 13.99 2.62 5.68
CA THR A 16 14.16 3.34 6.95
C THR A 16 13.19 2.85 8.04
N VAL A 17 11.95 2.54 7.67
CA VAL A 17 10.97 1.96 8.62
C VAL A 17 11.45 0.60 9.09
N ALA A 18 11.97 -0.25 8.20
CA ALA A 18 12.50 -1.57 8.56
C ALA A 18 13.71 -1.48 9.51
N ASP A 19 14.61 -0.52 9.30
CA ASP A 19 15.76 -0.27 10.18
C ASP A 19 15.30 0.17 11.58
N LEU A 20 14.29 1.04 11.66
CA LEU A 20 13.71 1.47 12.93
C LEU A 20 13.04 0.31 13.67
N LEU A 21 12.27 -0.52 12.98
CA LEU A 21 11.67 -1.73 13.53
C LEU A 21 12.74 -2.72 14.01
N ALA A 22 13.81 -2.92 13.23
CA ALA A 22 14.93 -3.78 13.63
C ALA A 22 15.62 -3.27 14.91
N THR A 23 15.76 -1.95 15.05
CA THR A 23 16.30 -1.33 16.27
C THR A 23 15.40 -1.59 17.49
N ALA A 24 14.09 -1.71 17.27
CA ALA A 24 13.12 -2.11 18.30
C ALA A 24 13.04 -3.65 18.50
N GLY A 25 13.88 -4.43 17.82
CA GLY A 25 13.89 -5.89 17.91
C GLY A 25 12.75 -6.58 17.12
N ILE A 26 12.14 -5.86 16.19
CA ILE A 26 11.03 -6.34 15.38
C ILE A 26 11.55 -6.75 13.99
N ALA A 27 11.38 -8.02 13.63
CA ALA A 27 11.69 -8.50 12.29
C ALA A 27 10.64 -8.05 11.28
N SER A 28 11.08 -7.59 10.10
CA SER A 28 10.19 -7.20 9.01
C SER A 28 10.64 -7.77 7.67
N TYR A 29 9.68 -7.94 6.76
CA TYR A 29 9.87 -8.39 5.38
C TYR A 29 9.16 -7.40 4.46
N ALA A 30 9.90 -6.77 3.57
CA ALA A 30 9.39 -5.89 2.52
C ALA A 30 9.65 -6.55 1.16
N PRO A 31 8.68 -7.27 0.57
CA PRO A 31 8.86 -7.85 -0.75
C PRO A 31 8.71 -6.81 -1.85
N ASP A 32 9.48 -6.96 -2.94
CA ASP A 32 9.05 -6.42 -4.23
C ASP A 32 7.88 -7.27 -4.71
N GLN A 33 6.70 -6.67 -4.77
CA GLN A 33 5.45 -7.38 -5.04
C GLN A 33 5.36 -7.83 -6.50
N ARG A 34 4.27 -8.54 -6.85
CA ARG A 34 3.97 -8.99 -8.23
C ARG A 34 4.08 -7.84 -9.22
N GLY A 35 4.80 -8.05 -10.32
CA GLY A 35 5.10 -7.03 -11.32
C GLY A 35 6.43 -6.30 -11.09
N TYR A 36 6.86 -6.15 -9.85
CA TYR A 36 8.12 -5.49 -9.47
C TYR A 36 9.26 -6.51 -9.35
N SER A 37 9.02 -7.61 -8.65
CA SER A 37 9.99 -8.73 -8.61
C SER A 37 10.23 -9.32 -9.99
N PRO A 38 11.49 -9.48 -10.44
CA PRO A 38 11.80 -10.04 -11.78
C PRO A 38 11.22 -11.43 -12.02
N GLY A 39 11.08 -12.23 -10.96
CA GLY A 39 10.52 -13.59 -11.03
C GLY A 39 8.98 -13.64 -11.02
N ALA A 40 8.29 -12.52 -10.83
CA ALA A 40 6.83 -12.43 -10.64
C ALA A 40 6.20 -11.37 -11.56
N ARG A 41 6.49 -11.44 -12.86
CA ARG A 41 5.95 -10.54 -13.89
C ARG A 41 5.13 -11.33 -14.92
N PRO A 42 3.95 -11.85 -14.56
CA PRO A 42 3.07 -12.50 -15.54
C PRO A 42 2.65 -11.51 -16.63
N THR A 43 2.32 -12.04 -17.80
CA THR A 43 1.95 -11.22 -18.97
C THR A 43 0.46 -10.96 -19.07
N ASP A 44 -0.37 -11.80 -18.46
CA ASP A 44 -1.81 -11.63 -18.47
C ASP A 44 -2.24 -10.59 -17.43
N ILE A 45 -3.04 -9.62 -17.85
CA ILE A 45 -3.59 -8.59 -16.96
C ILE A 45 -4.41 -9.23 -15.84
N ALA A 46 -5.14 -10.31 -16.11
CA ALA A 46 -5.95 -11.00 -15.11
C ALA A 46 -5.15 -11.52 -13.92
N ASP A 47 -3.86 -11.81 -14.12
CA ASP A 47 -2.96 -12.24 -13.02
C ASP A 47 -2.63 -11.11 -12.03
N TYR A 48 -3.05 -9.88 -12.30
CA TYR A 48 -2.85 -8.71 -11.41
C TYR A 48 -4.12 -8.28 -10.66
N ARG A 49 -5.19 -9.08 -10.73
CA ARG A 49 -6.40 -8.82 -9.95
C ARG A 49 -6.11 -8.83 -8.45
N LEU A 50 -6.87 -8.07 -7.70
CA LEU A 50 -6.67 -7.93 -6.25
C LEU A 50 -6.62 -9.28 -5.52
N GLN A 51 -7.42 -10.25 -5.95
CA GLN A 51 -7.43 -11.60 -5.38
C GLN A 51 -6.10 -12.34 -5.56
N GLU A 52 -5.42 -12.14 -6.69
CA GLU A 52 -4.10 -12.71 -6.95
C GLU A 52 -3.03 -12.06 -6.05
N LEU A 53 -3.12 -10.74 -5.86
CA LEU A 53 -2.24 -9.99 -4.97
C LEU A 53 -2.44 -10.40 -3.50
N VAL A 54 -3.68 -10.63 -3.09
CA VAL A 54 -4.03 -11.20 -1.77
C VAL A 54 -3.43 -12.60 -1.61
N GLY A 55 -3.58 -13.44 -2.64
CA GLY A 55 -3.01 -14.80 -2.68
C GLY A 55 -1.50 -14.81 -2.52
N ASP A 56 -0.78 -13.85 -3.11
CA ASP A 56 0.67 -13.71 -2.94
C ASP A 56 1.07 -13.47 -1.48
N ILE A 57 0.35 -12.62 -0.78
CA ILE A 57 0.67 -12.31 0.63
C ILE A 57 0.38 -13.50 1.54
N VAL A 58 -0.72 -14.21 1.32
CA VAL A 58 -1.03 -15.44 2.05
C VAL A 58 0.00 -16.52 1.75
N GLY A 59 0.37 -16.71 0.47
CA GLY A 59 1.41 -17.64 0.06
C GLY A 59 2.79 -17.33 0.65
N LEU A 60 3.13 -16.03 0.75
CA LEU A 60 4.37 -15.59 1.38
C LEU A 60 4.39 -15.94 2.89
N CYS A 61 3.24 -15.76 3.57
CA CYS A 61 3.11 -16.18 4.97
C CYS A 61 3.31 -17.70 5.11
N ASP A 62 2.75 -18.49 4.20
CA ASP A 62 2.86 -19.96 4.22
C ASP A 62 4.31 -20.39 3.97
N GLU A 63 5.00 -19.80 2.99
CA GLU A 63 6.40 -20.09 2.67
C GLU A 63 7.34 -19.77 3.84
N PHE A 64 7.07 -18.69 4.57
CA PHE A 64 7.85 -18.34 5.76
C PHE A 64 7.41 -19.06 7.04
N GLY A 65 6.38 -19.91 6.98
CA GLY A 65 5.83 -20.60 8.15
C GLY A 65 5.21 -19.66 9.17
N LEU A 66 4.68 -18.52 8.71
CA LEU A 66 4.05 -17.51 9.55
C LEU A 66 2.56 -17.77 9.64
N GLU A 67 2.08 -18.20 10.79
CA GLU A 67 0.67 -18.47 11.03
C GLU A 67 -0.14 -17.17 10.99
N ARG A 68 0.38 -16.10 11.61
CA ARG A 68 -0.20 -14.77 11.66
C ARG A 68 0.89 -13.70 11.59
N VAL A 69 0.55 -12.56 10.97
CA VAL A 69 1.48 -11.43 10.78
C VAL A 69 0.86 -10.10 11.20
N HIS A 70 1.70 -9.15 11.56
CA HIS A 70 1.37 -7.73 11.51
C HIS A 70 1.59 -7.27 10.07
N LEU A 71 0.58 -6.64 9.48
CA LEU A 71 0.60 -6.24 8.08
C LEU A 71 0.59 -4.72 7.98
N ALA A 72 1.49 -4.15 7.20
CA ALA A 72 1.49 -2.74 6.88
C ALA A 72 1.55 -2.56 5.35
N GLY A 73 0.87 -1.54 4.84
CA GLY A 73 0.87 -1.25 3.41
C GLY A 73 0.71 0.24 3.13
N HIS A 74 1.36 0.71 2.08
CA HIS A 74 1.28 2.07 1.58
C HIS A 74 0.74 2.07 0.14
N ASP A 75 -0.08 3.06 -0.22
CA ASP A 75 -0.69 3.22 -1.54
C ASP A 75 -1.37 1.92 -2.03
N TRP A 76 -0.98 1.34 -3.16
CA TRP A 76 -1.47 0.02 -3.60
C TRP A 76 -1.22 -1.08 -2.57
N GLY A 77 -0.10 -1.02 -1.86
CA GLY A 77 0.17 -1.95 -0.76
C GLY A 77 -0.84 -1.83 0.38
N ALA A 78 -1.41 -0.63 0.62
CA ALA A 78 -2.50 -0.46 1.57
C ALA A 78 -3.80 -1.12 1.05
N ILE A 79 -4.12 -0.97 -0.24
CA ILE A 79 -5.29 -1.64 -0.86
C ILE A 79 -5.20 -3.17 -0.68
N VAL A 80 -4.03 -3.74 -0.99
CA VAL A 80 -3.77 -5.17 -0.78
C VAL A 80 -3.88 -5.54 0.70
N ALA A 81 -3.27 -4.76 1.59
CA ALA A 81 -3.31 -5.02 3.03
C ALA A 81 -4.74 -4.98 3.61
N TRP A 82 -5.58 -4.02 3.17
CA TRP A 82 -7.00 -3.97 3.49
C TRP A 82 -7.71 -5.24 3.05
N ALA A 83 -7.49 -5.67 1.80
CA ALA A 83 -8.12 -6.86 1.24
C ALA A 83 -7.68 -8.16 1.94
N VAL A 84 -6.38 -8.30 2.28
CA VAL A 84 -5.89 -9.45 3.07
C VAL A 84 -6.52 -9.45 4.45
N ALA A 85 -6.59 -8.32 5.14
CA ALA A 85 -7.16 -8.22 6.49
C ALA A 85 -8.68 -8.50 6.50
N ALA A 86 -9.39 -8.14 5.44
CA ALA A 86 -10.81 -8.40 5.29
C ALA A 86 -11.11 -9.87 4.94
N ALA A 87 -10.35 -10.46 4.01
CA ALA A 87 -10.58 -11.81 3.51
C ALA A 87 -9.97 -12.90 4.44
N HIS A 88 -8.86 -12.60 5.10
CA HIS A 88 -8.08 -13.53 5.93
C HIS A 88 -7.78 -12.95 7.32
N PRO A 89 -8.79 -12.54 8.11
CA PRO A 89 -8.57 -11.97 9.44
C PRO A 89 -7.84 -12.92 10.40
N GLU A 90 -7.93 -14.23 10.17
CA GLU A 90 -7.20 -15.24 10.92
C GLU A 90 -5.69 -15.20 10.66
N ARG A 91 -5.23 -14.65 9.52
CA ARG A 91 -3.81 -14.54 9.15
C ARG A 91 -3.19 -13.20 9.54
N VAL A 92 -4.01 -12.21 9.92
CA VAL A 92 -3.57 -10.85 10.25
C VAL A 92 -3.78 -10.57 11.73
N THR A 93 -2.71 -10.20 12.44
CA THR A 93 -2.78 -9.80 13.86
C THR A 93 -3.22 -8.34 13.99
N THR A 94 -2.58 -7.45 13.21
CA THR A 94 -2.94 -6.02 13.11
C THR A 94 -2.72 -5.53 11.70
N LEU A 95 -3.44 -4.48 11.31
CA LEU A 95 -3.27 -3.76 10.06
C LEU A 95 -2.77 -2.33 10.33
N THR A 96 -1.72 -1.90 9.62
CA THR A 96 -1.34 -0.49 9.48
C THR A 96 -1.48 -0.10 8.02
N ALA A 97 -2.51 0.68 7.69
CA ALA A 97 -2.71 1.20 6.35
C ALA A 97 -2.21 2.64 6.27
N VAL A 98 -1.44 2.94 5.23
CA VAL A 98 -0.79 4.24 5.04
C VAL A 98 -1.27 4.86 3.74
N SER A 99 -1.63 6.12 3.79
CA SER A 99 -2.16 7.00 2.73
C SER A 99 -3.54 6.60 2.21
N VAL A 100 -3.75 5.37 1.74
CA VAL A 100 -4.99 4.96 1.10
C VAL A 100 -5.99 4.37 2.11
N PRO A 101 -7.20 4.96 2.24
CA PRO A 101 -8.23 4.46 3.14
C PRO A 101 -8.85 3.14 2.62
N HIS A 102 -9.72 2.55 3.43
CA HIS A 102 -10.47 1.35 3.03
C HIS A 102 -11.09 1.52 1.63
N PRO A 103 -10.97 0.52 0.72
CA PRO A 103 -11.42 0.64 -0.67
C PRO A 103 -12.86 1.14 -0.84
N ALA A 104 -13.80 0.71 0.00
CA ALA A 104 -15.17 1.20 -0.04
C ALA A 104 -15.28 2.70 0.33
N ALA A 105 -14.48 3.19 1.28
CA ALA A 105 -14.42 4.61 1.64
C ALA A 105 -13.81 5.44 0.50
N PHE A 106 -12.77 4.93 -0.15
CA PHE A 106 -12.15 5.56 -1.31
C PHE A 106 -13.10 5.61 -2.51
N ALA A 107 -13.78 4.50 -2.81
CA ALA A 107 -14.79 4.44 -3.88
C ALA A 107 -15.90 5.46 -3.66
N TRP A 108 -16.44 5.51 -2.44
CA TRP A 108 -17.45 6.50 -2.09
C TRP A 108 -16.95 7.93 -2.32
N ALA A 109 -15.71 8.24 -1.93
CA ALA A 109 -15.14 9.58 -2.13
C ALA A 109 -14.99 9.92 -3.61
N ARG A 110 -14.55 8.99 -4.45
CA ARG A 110 -14.47 9.18 -5.91
C ARG A 110 -15.82 9.48 -6.55
N GLU A 111 -16.90 8.93 -6.02
CA GLU A 111 -18.26 9.18 -6.52
C GLU A 111 -18.85 10.50 -6.01
N ASN A 112 -18.56 10.85 -4.75
CA ASN A 112 -19.30 11.91 -4.03
C ASN A 112 -18.49 13.18 -3.78
N ASP A 113 -17.16 13.14 -3.91
CA ASP A 113 -16.26 14.30 -3.75
C ASP A 113 -15.63 14.69 -5.09
N PRO A 114 -15.93 15.89 -5.64
CA PRO A 114 -15.35 16.34 -6.90
C PRO A 114 -13.82 16.47 -6.87
N ASP A 115 -13.21 16.88 -5.73
CA ASP A 115 -11.76 17.00 -5.61
C ASP A 115 -11.09 15.61 -5.64
N GLN A 116 -11.64 14.62 -4.93
CA GLN A 116 -11.13 13.25 -5.04
C GLN A 116 -11.28 12.69 -6.44
N ARG A 117 -12.39 12.93 -7.11
CA ARG A 117 -12.61 12.47 -8.49
C ARG A 117 -11.56 13.04 -9.44
N GLU A 118 -11.30 14.35 -9.36
CA GLU A 118 -10.28 15.02 -10.17
C GLU A 118 -8.90 14.42 -9.90
N ARG A 119 -8.52 14.28 -8.62
CA ARG A 119 -7.23 13.72 -8.21
C ARG A 119 -7.03 12.27 -8.63
N SER A 120 -8.10 11.50 -8.74
CA SER A 120 -8.05 10.10 -9.18
C SER A 120 -8.01 9.94 -10.70
N GLY A 121 -8.06 11.02 -11.49
CA GLY A 121 -8.09 10.97 -12.97
C GLY A 121 -6.89 10.27 -13.60
N TYR A 122 -5.72 10.28 -12.95
CA TYR A 122 -4.53 9.57 -13.41
C TYR A 122 -4.75 8.05 -13.53
N MET A 123 -5.65 7.47 -12.75
CA MET A 123 -5.93 6.03 -12.77
C MET A 123 -6.50 5.59 -14.13
N GLU A 124 -7.35 6.44 -14.75
CA GLU A 124 -7.87 6.19 -16.09
C GLU A 124 -6.77 6.27 -17.16
N PHE A 125 -5.80 7.16 -16.97
CA PHE A 125 -4.64 7.24 -17.84
C PHE A 125 -3.77 6.00 -17.70
N PHE A 126 -3.45 5.58 -16.48
CA PHE A 126 -2.60 4.40 -16.20
C PHE A 126 -3.24 3.08 -16.66
N ALA A 127 -4.56 3.02 -16.76
CA ALA A 127 -5.26 1.86 -17.30
C ALA A 127 -5.15 1.71 -18.83
N LYS A 128 -4.73 2.75 -19.55
CA LYS A 128 -4.56 2.66 -21.02
C LYS A 128 -3.38 1.75 -21.39
N PRO A 129 -3.41 1.14 -22.58
CA PRO A 129 -2.24 0.43 -23.12
C PRO A 129 -1.20 1.42 -23.65
N ASP A 130 0.07 1.10 -23.48
CA ASP A 130 1.26 1.71 -24.11
C ASP A 130 1.54 3.20 -23.78
N GLU A 131 0.53 4.06 -23.78
CA GLU A 131 0.70 5.51 -23.55
C GLU A 131 1.34 5.81 -22.17
N PRO A 132 0.91 5.18 -21.05
CA PRO A 132 1.49 5.45 -19.74
C PRO A 132 2.95 5.02 -19.64
N GLU A 133 3.31 3.86 -20.20
CA GLU A 133 4.70 3.39 -20.24
C GLU A 133 5.59 4.41 -20.94
N GLN A 134 5.16 4.88 -22.11
CA GLN A 134 5.93 5.87 -22.87
C GLN A 134 6.09 7.17 -22.10
N ALA A 135 5.01 7.68 -21.49
CA ALA A 135 5.03 8.92 -20.73
C ALA A 135 5.89 8.84 -19.46
N LEU A 136 5.79 7.72 -18.72
CA LEU A 136 6.49 7.55 -17.45
C LEU A 136 7.98 7.23 -17.63
N LEU A 137 8.36 6.57 -18.73
CA LEU A 137 9.74 6.21 -19.03
C LEU A 137 10.48 7.26 -19.88
N ALA A 138 9.78 8.25 -20.42
CA ALA A 138 10.39 9.31 -21.23
C ALA A 138 11.39 10.14 -20.42
N ASP A 139 12.38 10.71 -21.11
CA ASP A 139 13.32 11.70 -20.58
C ASP A 139 13.94 11.31 -19.23
N ASP A 140 14.48 10.10 -19.17
CA ASP A 140 15.04 9.52 -17.93
C ASP A 140 14.05 9.48 -16.76
N CYS A 141 12.81 9.11 -17.05
CA CYS A 141 11.71 8.99 -16.09
C CYS A 141 11.39 10.32 -15.37
N VAL A 142 11.52 11.45 -16.05
CA VAL A 142 11.32 12.79 -15.45
C VAL A 142 9.96 12.91 -14.77
N ALA A 143 8.90 12.33 -15.34
CA ALA A 143 7.55 12.37 -14.75
C ALA A 143 7.50 11.68 -13.39
N LEU A 144 8.15 10.51 -13.24
CA LEU A 144 8.23 9.79 -11.97
C LEU A 144 9.08 10.56 -10.96
N ARG A 145 10.24 11.10 -11.39
CA ARG A 145 11.11 11.91 -10.51
C ARG A 145 10.38 13.15 -9.97
N LEU A 146 9.61 13.82 -10.81
CA LEU A 146 8.78 14.96 -10.38
C LEU A 146 7.65 14.53 -9.43
N GLY A 147 7.07 13.33 -9.65
CA GLY A 147 6.04 12.77 -8.77
C GLY A 147 6.55 12.48 -7.36
N PHE A 148 7.78 11.98 -7.22
CA PHE A 148 8.43 11.78 -5.91
C PHE A 148 8.79 13.10 -5.21
N GLY A 149 9.03 14.17 -5.98
CA GLY A 149 9.46 15.46 -5.45
C GLY A 149 10.81 15.37 -4.74
N ASP A 150 11.01 16.30 -3.78
CA ASP A 150 12.24 16.38 -2.98
C ASP A 150 12.14 15.62 -1.65
N VAL A 151 11.01 14.97 -1.37
CA VAL A 151 10.73 14.32 -0.08
C VAL A 151 11.20 12.87 -0.04
N VAL A 152 11.20 12.17 -1.18
CA VAL A 152 11.73 10.82 -1.29
C VAL A 152 13.26 10.88 -1.48
N PRO A 153 14.05 10.16 -0.67
CA PRO A 153 15.50 10.14 -0.77
C PRO A 153 15.98 9.74 -2.17
N ALA A 154 17.03 10.41 -2.66
CA ALA A 154 17.51 10.23 -4.05
C ALA A 154 17.98 8.79 -4.34
N ASP A 155 18.52 8.09 -3.35
CA ASP A 155 18.92 6.69 -3.45
C ASP A 155 17.70 5.75 -3.52
N ALA A 156 16.64 6.04 -2.78
CA ALA A 156 15.37 5.31 -2.90
C ALA A 156 14.74 5.53 -4.29
N VAL A 157 14.69 6.78 -4.78
CA VAL A 157 14.23 7.09 -6.16
C VAL A 157 15.06 6.32 -7.18
N ALA A 158 16.40 6.29 -7.03
CA ALA A 158 17.27 5.56 -7.95
C ALA A 158 16.95 4.04 -7.95
N GLU A 159 16.65 3.46 -6.79
CA GLU A 159 16.29 2.05 -6.69
C GLU A 159 14.92 1.78 -7.30
N HIS A 160 13.90 2.61 -7.04
CA HIS A 160 12.59 2.49 -7.67
C HIS A 160 12.71 2.50 -9.19
N LEU A 161 13.44 3.47 -9.73
CA LEU A 161 13.63 3.58 -11.18
C LEU A 161 14.45 2.43 -11.76
N ARG A 162 15.45 1.92 -11.05
CA ARG A 162 16.23 0.74 -11.46
C ARG A 162 15.31 -0.48 -11.67
N VAL A 163 14.33 -0.69 -10.81
CA VAL A 163 13.37 -1.79 -10.93
C VAL A 163 12.38 -1.54 -12.05
N LEU A 164 11.79 -0.34 -12.09
CA LEU A 164 10.71 0.00 -13.04
C LEU A 164 11.17 0.17 -14.48
N THR A 165 12.44 0.51 -14.72
CA THR A 165 13.02 0.60 -16.07
C THR A 165 13.50 -0.74 -16.62
N ALA A 166 13.49 -1.80 -15.80
CA ALA A 166 13.81 -3.14 -16.30
C ALA A 166 12.76 -3.60 -17.34
N PRO A 167 13.15 -4.42 -18.33
CA PRO A 167 12.24 -4.85 -19.38
C PRO A 167 10.94 -5.44 -18.85
N GLY A 168 9.81 -4.86 -19.27
CA GLY A 168 8.45 -5.27 -18.90
C GLY A 168 8.00 -4.87 -17.49
N ALA A 169 8.85 -4.27 -16.67
CA ALA A 169 8.51 -3.93 -15.28
C ALA A 169 7.44 -2.83 -15.20
N MET A 170 7.57 -1.76 -15.96
CA MET A 170 6.57 -0.68 -15.98
C MET A 170 5.19 -1.19 -16.41
N THR A 171 5.13 -1.99 -17.47
CA THR A 171 3.88 -2.60 -17.92
C THR A 171 3.27 -3.50 -16.84
N ALA A 172 4.10 -4.31 -16.17
CA ALA A 172 3.68 -5.18 -15.09
C ALA A 172 3.14 -4.38 -13.88
N ALA A 173 3.80 -3.29 -13.49
CA ALA A 173 3.33 -2.38 -12.44
C ALA A 173 2.01 -1.68 -12.83
N LEU A 174 1.87 -1.23 -14.07
CA LEU A 174 0.64 -0.60 -14.59
C LEU A 174 -0.52 -1.60 -14.75
N ASN A 175 -0.23 -2.89 -14.85
CA ASN A 175 -1.28 -3.91 -14.92
C ASN A 175 -2.12 -3.98 -13.64
N TRP A 176 -1.65 -3.48 -12.51
CA TRP A 176 -2.45 -3.32 -11.30
C TRP A 176 -3.65 -2.39 -11.53
N TYR A 177 -3.43 -1.29 -12.27
CA TYR A 177 -4.51 -0.36 -12.66
C TYR A 177 -5.42 -0.93 -13.74
N ARG A 178 -4.87 -1.71 -14.69
CA ARG A 178 -5.61 -2.35 -15.79
C ARG A 178 -6.49 -3.50 -15.30
N ALA A 179 -6.07 -4.18 -14.24
CA ALA A 179 -6.78 -5.31 -13.65
C ALA A 179 -7.85 -4.90 -12.64
N MET A 180 -7.96 -3.60 -12.28
CA MET A 180 -8.96 -3.12 -11.33
C MET A 180 -10.38 -3.50 -11.75
N ASP A 181 -11.12 -4.10 -10.82
CA ASP A 181 -12.53 -4.43 -10.99
C ASP A 181 -13.36 -3.59 -9.99
N PRO A 182 -14.53 -3.07 -10.37
CA PRO A 182 -15.43 -2.44 -9.42
C PRO A 182 -15.75 -3.30 -8.18
N ALA A 183 -15.78 -4.62 -8.33
CA ALA A 183 -15.98 -5.55 -7.21
C ALA A 183 -14.83 -5.51 -6.17
N ASP A 184 -13.63 -5.10 -6.55
CA ASP A 184 -12.50 -4.94 -5.62
C ASP A 184 -12.73 -3.82 -4.60
N GLN A 185 -13.72 -2.96 -4.82
CA GLN A 185 -14.13 -1.90 -3.91
C GLN A 185 -15.13 -2.38 -2.85
N GLU A 186 -15.73 -3.55 -3.04
CA GLU A 186 -16.74 -4.16 -2.16
C GLU A 186 -16.12 -5.17 -1.16
N ILE A 187 -14.88 -4.91 -0.70
CA ILE A 187 -14.31 -5.76 0.36
C ILE A 187 -15.08 -5.58 1.67
N ALA A 188 -15.10 -6.65 2.48
CA ALA A 188 -15.78 -6.64 3.77
C ALA A 188 -15.10 -5.70 4.77
N ASP A 189 -15.85 -5.27 5.79
CA ASP A 189 -15.30 -4.52 6.92
C ASP A 189 -14.19 -5.32 7.62
N VAL A 190 -13.13 -4.61 8.00
CA VAL A 190 -11.98 -5.21 8.68
C VAL A 190 -12.28 -5.37 10.16
N THR A 191 -12.01 -6.57 10.68
CA THR A 191 -12.28 -6.93 12.09
C THR A 191 -11.03 -6.90 12.98
N VAL A 192 -9.85 -6.84 12.39
CA VAL A 192 -8.57 -6.81 13.14
C VAL A 192 -8.24 -5.40 13.64
N PRO A 193 -7.45 -5.27 14.72
CA PRO A 193 -6.97 -3.97 15.17
C PRO A 193 -6.24 -3.23 14.05
N THR A 194 -6.67 -2.00 13.78
CA THR A 194 -6.23 -1.24 12.61
C THR A 194 -5.76 0.15 12.99
N THR A 195 -4.59 0.55 12.50
CA THR A 195 -4.15 1.95 12.47
C THR A 195 -4.17 2.45 11.03
N PHE A 196 -4.82 3.57 10.79
CA PHE A 196 -4.80 4.27 9.51
C PHE A 196 -4.01 5.57 9.65
N ILE A 197 -3.00 5.77 8.79
CA ILE A 197 -2.13 6.94 8.76
C ILE A 197 -2.35 7.66 7.44
N TRP A 198 -2.62 8.96 7.50
CA TRP A 198 -2.79 9.79 6.32
C TRP A 198 -2.19 11.17 6.53
N SER A 199 -1.72 11.80 5.46
CA SER A 199 -1.16 13.14 5.46
C SER A 199 -2.09 14.13 4.75
N SER A 200 -2.27 15.32 5.31
CA SER A 200 -3.23 16.29 4.77
C SER A 200 -2.75 16.98 3.49
N GLY A 201 -1.47 16.89 3.16
CA GLY A 201 -0.90 17.35 1.89
C GLY A 201 -0.85 16.29 0.79
N ASP A 202 -1.43 15.11 1.01
CA ASP A 202 -1.49 14.02 0.02
C ASP A 202 -2.13 14.50 -1.29
N ILE A 203 -1.41 14.28 -2.41
CA ILE A 203 -1.85 14.72 -3.73
C ILE A 203 -2.87 13.78 -4.38
N ALA A 204 -2.95 12.53 -3.95
CA ALA A 204 -3.81 11.49 -4.51
C ALA A 204 -5.07 11.25 -3.68
N ILE A 205 -4.95 11.30 -2.36
CA ILE A 205 -6.02 10.95 -1.41
C ILE A 205 -6.52 12.17 -0.67
N ARG A 206 -7.83 12.42 -0.76
CA ARG A 206 -8.49 13.56 -0.13
C ARG A 206 -9.28 13.17 1.11
N ARG A 207 -9.52 14.16 1.95
CA ARG A 207 -10.13 14.03 3.28
C ARG A 207 -11.47 13.27 3.30
N ALA A 208 -12.28 13.39 2.26
CA ALA A 208 -13.61 12.80 2.21
C ALA A 208 -13.61 11.26 2.40
N GLY A 209 -12.67 10.56 1.76
CA GLY A 209 -12.50 9.11 1.95
C GLY A 209 -11.86 8.77 3.29
N VAL A 210 -10.91 9.60 3.73
CA VAL A 210 -10.22 9.44 5.02
C VAL A 210 -11.19 9.46 6.20
N GLU A 211 -12.10 10.43 6.24
CA GLU A 211 -13.10 10.57 7.32
C GLU A 211 -14.09 9.40 7.39
N ARG A 212 -14.28 8.69 6.29
CA ARG A 212 -15.16 7.50 6.24
C ARG A 212 -14.43 6.21 6.56
N CYS A 213 -13.11 6.19 6.52
CA CYS A 213 -12.30 4.97 6.65
C CYS A 213 -12.69 4.14 7.89
N GLY A 214 -12.82 4.78 9.04
CA GLY A 214 -13.18 4.11 10.30
C GLY A 214 -14.57 3.45 10.31
N GLN A 215 -15.46 3.79 9.37
CA GLN A 215 -16.79 3.16 9.25
C GLN A 215 -16.70 1.71 8.73
N HIS A 216 -15.56 1.37 8.13
CA HIS A 216 -15.25 0.05 7.57
C HIS A 216 -14.30 -0.78 8.45
N VAL A 217 -14.15 -0.39 9.71
CA VAL A 217 -13.37 -1.15 10.70
C VAL A 217 -14.25 -1.42 11.92
N SER A 218 -14.61 -2.68 12.13
CA SER A 218 -15.37 -3.11 13.30
C SER A 218 -14.50 -3.52 14.48
N GLY A 219 -13.19 -3.72 14.25
CA GLY A 219 -12.17 -3.91 15.28
C GLY A 219 -11.70 -2.60 15.93
N PRO A 220 -10.75 -2.65 16.86
CA PRO A 220 -10.11 -1.45 17.40
C PRO A 220 -9.49 -0.59 16.28
N TYR A 221 -9.84 0.69 16.26
CA TYR A 221 -9.41 1.61 15.19
C TYR A 221 -8.69 2.83 15.76
N ARG A 222 -7.54 3.15 15.17
CA ARG A 222 -6.77 4.36 15.45
C ARG A 222 -6.52 5.11 14.15
N TYR A 223 -6.74 6.42 14.15
CA TYR A 223 -6.41 7.32 13.06
C TYR A 223 -5.27 8.25 13.45
N ILE A 224 -4.28 8.41 12.57
CA ILE A 224 -3.17 9.35 12.71
C ILE A 224 -3.17 10.26 11.48
N GLU A 225 -3.31 11.56 11.71
CA GLU A 225 -3.16 12.58 10.67
C GLU A 225 -1.78 13.22 10.80
N ILE A 226 -1.06 13.31 9.68
CA ILE A 226 0.19 14.05 9.56
C ILE A 226 -0.11 15.37 8.85
N PRO A 227 0.00 16.52 9.53
CA PRO A 227 -0.25 17.82 8.90
C PRO A 227 0.75 18.09 7.77
N ASP A 228 0.24 18.56 6.63
CA ASP A 228 1.02 19.03 5.47
C ASP A 228 2.05 18.06 4.87
N GLY A 229 2.07 16.80 5.33
CA GLY A 229 2.93 15.75 4.75
C GLY A 229 2.46 15.35 3.35
N SER A 230 3.38 14.81 2.55
CA SER A 230 3.11 14.35 1.19
C SER A 230 2.42 12.97 1.16
N HIS A 231 2.23 12.42 -0.03
CA HIS A 231 1.77 11.05 -0.23
C HIS A 231 2.80 10.00 0.25
N TRP A 232 4.10 10.32 0.17
CA TRP A 232 5.23 9.41 0.41
C TRP A 232 5.54 9.26 1.91
N VAL A 233 4.53 8.92 2.69
CA VAL A 233 4.60 8.88 4.17
C VAL A 233 5.68 7.93 4.72
N PRO A 234 5.92 6.73 4.16
CA PRO A 234 6.97 5.84 4.68
C PRO A 234 8.38 6.44 4.59
N GLU A 235 8.67 7.23 3.54
CA GLU A 235 9.96 7.88 3.35
C GLU A 235 10.08 9.23 4.06
N GLU A 236 9.00 10.01 4.06
CA GLU A 236 8.99 11.37 4.65
C GLU A 236 8.86 11.33 6.18
N PHE A 237 8.06 10.37 6.71
CA PHE A 237 7.78 10.24 8.14
C PHE A 237 8.01 8.81 8.66
N PRO A 238 9.17 8.19 8.40
CA PRO A 238 9.42 6.80 8.76
C PRO A 238 9.26 6.50 10.26
N SER A 239 9.62 7.46 11.13
CA SER A 239 9.47 7.29 12.57
C SER A 239 8.01 7.21 12.99
N VAL A 240 7.12 8.02 12.40
CA VAL A 240 5.68 7.99 12.71
C VAL A 240 5.09 6.62 12.34
N VAL A 241 5.50 6.08 11.18
CA VAL A 241 5.04 4.78 10.71
C VAL A 241 5.60 3.64 11.58
N ALA A 242 6.90 3.64 11.87
CA ALA A 242 7.54 2.64 12.72
C ALA A 242 6.96 2.63 14.13
N ASP A 243 6.74 3.80 14.73
CA ASP A 243 6.12 3.94 16.06
C ASP A 243 4.69 3.41 16.06
N ALA A 244 3.90 3.70 15.03
CA ALA A 244 2.54 3.21 14.91
C ALA A 244 2.49 1.68 14.83
N ILE A 245 3.38 1.06 14.05
CA ILE A 245 3.51 -0.39 13.95
C ILE A 245 3.95 -0.99 15.29
N THR A 246 4.98 -0.41 15.93
CA THR A 246 5.50 -0.88 17.22
C THR A 246 4.43 -0.87 18.29
N VAL A 247 3.68 0.25 18.43
CA VAL A 247 2.58 0.38 19.39
C VAL A 247 1.50 -0.69 19.17
N GLN A 248 1.19 -1.01 17.92
CA GLN A 248 0.24 -2.10 17.62
C GLN A 248 0.78 -3.48 18.00
N ILE A 249 2.07 -3.75 17.73
CA ILE A 249 2.70 -5.02 18.09
C ILE A 249 2.72 -5.19 19.62
N GLU A 250 3.03 -4.15 20.37
CA GLU A 250 3.02 -4.18 21.82
C GLU A 250 1.62 -4.41 22.39
N ALA A 251 0.60 -3.77 21.81
CA ALA A 251 -0.79 -3.90 22.25
C ALA A 251 -1.41 -5.26 21.85
N TYR A 252 -0.97 -5.84 20.73
CA TYR A 252 -1.52 -7.08 20.17
C TYR A 252 -0.38 -8.03 19.75
N PRO A 253 0.38 -8.61 20.70
CA PRO A 253 1.50 -9.50 20.38
C PRO A 253 1.04 -10.71 19.59
N SER A 254 1.88 -11.17 18.64
CA SER A 254 1.61 -12.37 17.84
C SER A 254 1.34 -13.57 18.75
N GLY A 255 0.25 -14.29 18.50
CA GLY A 255 -0.20 -15.42 19.35
C GLY A 255 -1.23 -15.04 20.41
N ALA A 256 -1.54 -13.77 20.64
CA ALA A 256 -2.68 -13.40 21.45
C ALA A 256 -4.00 -13.69 20.71
N PRO A 257 -5.07 -14.16 21.41
CA PRO A 257 -6.39 -14.29 20.80
C PRO A 257 -6.90 -12.93 20.33
N LEU A 258 -7.62 -12.91 19.20
CA LEU A 258 -8.31 -11.69 18.77
C LEU A 258 -9.28 -11.23 19.86
N PRO A 259 -9.50 -9.90 20.05
CA PRO A 259 -10.50 -9.39 20.97
C PRO A 259 -11.89 -9.97 20.60
N PRO A 260 -12.74 -10.26 21.57
CA PRO A 260 -14.10 -10.76 21.30
C PRO A 260 -14.87 -9.75 20.44
N ARG A 261 -15.65 -10.27 19.50
CA ARG A 261 -16.53 -9.49 18.60
C ARG A 261 -17.65 -8.80 19.38
#